data_c6e1b4f49ca38ad5b1975666f075e127
#
_entry.id   c6e1b4f49ca38ad5b1975666f075e127
#
_cell.length_a   1.000
_cell.length_b   1.000
_cell.length_c   1.000
_cell.angle_alpha   90.00
_cell.angle_beta   90.00
_cell.angle_gamma   90.00
#
_symmetry.space_group_name_H-M   'P 1'
#
loop_
_entity.id
_entity.type
_entity.pdbx_description
1 polymer ?
#
loop_
_entity_poly.entity_id
_entity_poly.type
_entity_poly.pdbx_seq_one_letter_code
_entity_poly.pdbx_strand_id
1 'polypeptide(L)'
;MKTLAEKQQDYARLLLKEGLNLQKGQLLAIDCPVDQAWFARICAHLAYEMGCREVVMNWSDDLLAREKYLYAADEVFDSVHSWTADFFEKVSSEGAAWLAIHAADPENLKDCDPERIHRAQIASGKALEGFRKRETNNEFPW
;
A
#
# COMPACT_ATOMS: atom_id res chain seq x y z
N MET A 1 6.55 30.74 -11.34
CA MET A 1 6.33 29.33 -11.73
C MET A 1 6.82 28.42 -10.60
N LYS A 2 6.03 27.42 -10.23
CA LYS A 2 6.41 26.48 -9.18
C LYS A 2 7.47 25.50 -9.67
N THR A 3 8.41 25.17 -8.79
CA THR A 3 9.42 24.14 -9.03
C THR A 3 8.77 22.75 -9.04
N LEU A 4 9.50 21.74 -9.52
CA LEU A 4 9.03 20.37 -9.45
C LEU A 4 8.78 19.92 -8.00
N ALA A 5 9.70 20.27 -7.08
CA ALA A 5 9.54 19.96 -5.66
C ALA A 5 8.27 20.58 -5.05
N GLU A 6 7.99 21.83 -5.37
CA GLU A 6 6.76 22.51 -4.92
C GLU A 6 5.50 21.83 -5.47
N LYS A 7 5.52 21.42 -6.75
CA LYS A 7 4.39 20.70 -7.35
C LYS A 7 4.17 19.35 -6.70
N GLN A 8 5.24 18.62 -6.37
CA GLN A 8 5.16 17.33 -5.68
C GLN A 8 4.57 17.48 -4.28
N GLN A 9 4.98 18.52 -3.55
CA GLN A 9 4.41 18.81 -2.22
C GLN A 9 2.93 19.21 -2.32
N ASP A 10 2.56 20.04 -3.29
CA ASP A 10 1.17 20.44 -3.52
C ASP A 10 0.29 19.23 -3.84
N TYR A 11 0.79 18.32 -4.66
CA TYR A 11 0.09 17.09 -5.01
C TYR A 11 -0.11 16.19 -3.77
N ALA A 12 0.95 15.99 -2.99
CA ALA A 12 0.87 15.22 -1.76
C ALA A 12 -0.13 15.84 -0.77
N ARG A 13 -0.11 17.16 -0.63
CA ARG A 13 -1.05 17.87 0.25
C ARG A 13 -2.49 17.70 -0.21
N LEU A 14 -2.72 17.75 -1.53
CA LEU A 14 -4.03 17.53 -2.11
C LEU A 14 -4.55 16.11 -1.81
N LEU A 15 -3.71 15.10 -1.97
CA LEU A 15 -4.08 13.71 -1.66
C LEU A 15 -4.46 13.54 -0.19
N LEU A 16 -3.69 14.10 0.72
CA LEU A 16 -3.92 13.93 2.16
C LEU A 16 -5.13 14.71 2.65
N LYS A 17 -5.28 15.95 2.18
CA LYS A 17 -6.33 16.86 2.65
C LYS A 17 -7.66 16.60 1.95
N GLU A 18 -7.67 16.63 0.63
CA GLU A 18 -8.90 16.53 -0.15
C GLU A 18 -9.25 15.06 -0.46
N GLY A 19 -8.27 14.24 -0.83
CA GLY A 19 -8.49 12.84 -1.16
C GLY A 19 -8.84 12.00 0.05
N LEU A 20 -8.00 11.99 1.07
CA LEU A 20 -8.17 11.18 2.27
C LEU A 20 -8.90 11.90 3.42
N ASN A 21 -9.00 13.22 3.35
CA ASN A 21 -9.52 14.02 4.45
C ASN A 21 -8.85 13.65 5.79
N LEU A 22 -7.52 13.58 5.77
CA LEU A 22 -6.73 13.15 6.93
C LEU A 22 -7.01 14.02 8.14
N GLN A 23 -7.36 13.37 9.24
CA GLN A 23 -7.74 14.05 10.48
C GLN A 23 -6.58 14.11 11.47
N LYS A 24 -6.56 15.14 12.27
CA LYS A 24 -5.63 15.26 13.39
C LYS A 24 -5.78 14.08 14.34
N GLY A 25 -4.67 13.47 14.73
CA GLY A 25 -4.67 12.30 15.60
C GLY A 25 -4.97 10.97 14.92
N GLN A 26 -5.22 10.97 13.62
CA GLN A 26 -5.49 9.76 12.83
C GLN A 26 -4.19 9.09 12.40
N LEU A 27 -4.20 7.76 12.30
CA LEU A 27 -3.14 7.01 11.64
C LEU A 27 -3.20 7.19 10.14
N LEU A 28 -2.05 7.26 9.49
CA LEU A 28 -1.94 7.17 8.04
C LEU A 28 -1.14 5.92 7.69
N ALA A 29 -1.75 4.97 7.00
CA ALA A 29 -1.06 3.82 6.43
C ALA A 29 -0.73 4.10 4.97
N ILE A 30 0.51 3.84 4.57
CA ILE A 30 0.96 4.04 3.20
C ILE A 30 1.48 2.72 2.64
N ASP A 31 0.84 2.25 1.57
CA ASP A 31 1.36 1.17 0.73
C ASP A 31 2.27 1.79 -0.33
N CYS A 32 3.54 1.40 -0.37
CA CYS A 32 4.50 2.05 -1.25
C CYS A 32 5.57 1.07 -1.75
N PRO A 33 5.82 1.02 -3.06
CA PRO A 33 7.01 0.36 -3.58
C PRO A 33 8.26 1.09 -3.09
N VAL A 34 9.32 0.34 -2.78
CA VAL A 34 10.56 0.91 -2.22
C VAL A 34 11.21 1.96 -3.13
N ASP A 35 11.07 1.84 -4.44
CA ASP A 35 11.61 2.81 -5.40
C ASP A 35 10.82 4.12 -5.46
N GLN A 36 9.67 4.19 -4.81
CA GLN A 36 8.86 5.41 -4.67
C GLN A 36 8.94 5.99 -3.24
N ALA A 37 9.91 5.56 -2.45
CA ALA A 37 10.07 6.03 -1.06
C ALA A 37 10.17 7.56 -0.96
N TRP A 38 10.74 8.21 -1.96
CA TRP A 38 10.87 9.67 -2.01
C TRP A 38 9.50 10.37 -1.88
N PHE A 39 8.48 9.84 -2.55
CA PHE A 39 7.13 10.41 -2.48
C PHE A 39 6.45 10.09 -1.15
N ALA A 40 6.61 8.86 -0.66
CA ALA A 40 6.10 8.48 0.66
C ALA A 40 6.66 9.37 1.77
N ARG A 41 7.94 9.76 1.68
CA ARG A 41 8.57 10.67 2.65
C ARG A 41 7.95 12.06 2.62
N ILE A 42 7.64 12.59 1.43
CA ILE A 42 6.92 13.87 1.29
C ILE A 42 5.54 13.78 1.95
N CYS A 43 4.80 12.72 1.65
CA CYS A 43 3.47 12.49 2.24
C CYS A 43 3.54 12.37 3.77
N ALA A 44 4.50 11.60 4.28
CA ALA A 44 4.69 11.42 5.71
C ALA A 44 4.99 12.74 6.43
N HIS A 45 5.90 13.54 5.87
CA HIS A 45 6.24 14.84 6.44
C HIS A 45 5.00 15.75 6.54
N LEU A 46 4.25 15.86 5.45
CA LEU A 46 3.04 16.67 5.40
C LEU A 46 1.95 16.14 6.33
N ALA A 47 1.82 14.82 6.43
CA ALA A 47 0.86 14.19 7.35
C ALA A 47 1.17 14.56 8.80
N TYR A 48 2.44 14.53 9.19
CA TYR A 48 2.84 14.95 10.54
C TYR A 48 2.59 16.46 10.77
N GLU A 49 2.85 17.30 9.76
CA GLU A 49 2.49 18.72 9.84
C GLU A 49 0.98 18.93 10.03
N MET A 50 0.16 18.08 9.44
CA MET A 50 -1.30 18.11 9.59
C MET A 50 -1.77 17.53 10.93
N GLY A 51 -0.86 16.99 11.72
CA GLY A 51 -1.16 16.46 13.06
C GLY A 51 -1.60 15.01 13.09
N CYS A 52 -1.29 14.18 12.09
CA CYS A 52 -1.56 12.75 12.16
C CYS A 52 -0.82 12.13 13.35
N ARG A 53 -1.36 11.02 13.89
CA ARG A 53 -0.76 10.36 15.05
C ARG A 53 0.55 9.67 14.69
N GLU A 54 0.54 8.93 13.61
CA GLU A 54 1.71 8.19 13.14
C GLU A 54 1.51 7.77 11.69
N VAL A 55 2.61 7.70 10.93
CA VAL A 55 2.61 7.12 9.59
C VAL A 55 3.13 5.69 9.67
N VAL A 56 2.33 4.75 9.22
CA VAL A 56 2.64 3.31 9.20
C VAL A 56 2.89 2.90 7.76
N MET A 57 4.03 2.26 7.50
CA MET A 57 4.42 1.90 6.15
C MET A 57 4.16 0.42 5.88
N ASN A 58 3.66 0.14 4.69
CA ASN A 58 3.64 -1.20 4.10
C ASN A 58 4.45 -1.15 2.80
N TRP A 59 5.72 -1.55 2.90
CA TRP A 59 6.63 -1.52 1.78
C TRP A 59 6.48 -2.73 0.88
N SER A 60 6.69 -2.54 -0.41
CA SER A 60 6.79 -3.61 -1.38
C SER A 60 8.02 -3.43 -2.25
N ASP A 61 8.49 -4.51 -2.85
CA ASP A 61 9.63 -4.50 -3.76
C ASP A 61 9.34 -5.46 -4.91
N ASP A 62 9.14 -4.90 -6.09
CA ASP A 62 8.79 -5.68 -7.28
C ASP A 62 9.89 -6.67 -7.68
N LEU A 63 11.15 -6.31 -7.45
CA LEU A 63 12.27 -7.21 -7.74
C LEU A 63 12.30 -8.41 -6.80
N LEU A 64 12.01 -8.20 -5.51
CA LEU A 64 11.89 -9.29 -4.55
C LEU A 64 10.65 -10.16 -4.84
N ALA A 65 9.56 -9.55 -5.27
CA ALA A 65 8.36 -10.30 -5.69
C ALA A 65 8.69 -11.21 -6.88
N ARG A 66 9.43 -10.71 -7.85
CA ARG A 66 9.90 -11.50 -9.00
C ARG A 66 10.75 -12.70 -8.57
N GLU A 67 11.71 -12.47 -7.66
CA GLU A 67 12.54 -13.54 -7.11
C GLU A 67 11.69 -14.67 -6.48
N LYS A 68 10.68 -14.28 -5.73
CA LYS A 68 9.73 -15.21 -5.13
C LYS A 68 8.99 -16.04 -6.18
N TYR A 69 8.44 -15.39 -7.22
CA TYR A 69 7.71 -16.09 -8.27
C TYR A 69 8.59 -17.03 -9.10
N LEU A 70 9.87 -16.71 -9.25
CA LEU A 70 10.80 -17.54 -10.00
C LEU A 70 11.33 -18.73 -9.19
N TYR A 71 11.58 -18.55 -7.88
CA TYR A 71 12.42 -19.48 -7.13
C TYR A 71 11.81 -20.05 -5.84
N ALA A 72 10.71 -19.51 -5.34
CA ALA A 72 10.10 -20.05 -4.13
C ALA A 72 9.49 -21.44 -4.38
N ALA A 73 9.32 -22.22 -3.31
CA ALA A 73 8.63 -23.49 -3.37
C ALA A 73 7.18 -23.30 -3.84
N ASP A 74 6.68 -24.26 -4.59
CA ASP A 74 5.38 -24.15 -5.27
C ASP A 74 4.21 -23.91 -4.32
N GLU A 75 4.21 -24.53 -3.16
CA GLU A 75 3.15 -24.39 -2.15
C GLU A 75 3.04 -23.01 -1.52
N VAL A 76 4.09 -22.18 -1.66
CA VAL A 76 4.11 -20.81 -1.10
C VAL A 76 3.01 -19.94 -1.70
N PHE A 77 2.58 -20.25 -2.94
CA PHE A 77 1.60 -19.44 -3.66
C PHE A 77 0.15 -19.78 -3.31
N ASP A 78 -0.09 -20.82 -2.51
CA ASP A 78 -1.43 -21.29 -2.17
C ASP A 78 -2.03 -20.66 -0.93
N SER A 79 -1.22 -19.94 -0.15
CA SER A 79 -1.68 -19.32 1.09
C SER A 79 -0.96 -18.01 1.36
N VAL A 80 -1.58 -17.17 2.18
CA VAL A 80 -1.00 -15.93 2.69
C VAL A 80 -0.83 -16.07 4.20
N HIS A 81 0.30 -15.63 4.72
CA HIS A 81 0.55 -15.67 6.15
C HIS A 81 -0.48 -14.85 6.92
N SER A 82 -0.91 -15.37 8.08
CA SER A 82 -1.90 -14.70 8.91
C SER A 82 -1.47 -13.29 9.32
N TRP A 83 -0.18 -13.06 9.57
CA TRP A 83 0.31 -11.73 9.93
C TRP A 83 0.13 -10.69 8.83
N THR A 84 0.09 -11.10 7.55
CA THR A 84 -0.19 -10.17 6.45
C THR A 84 -1.62 -9.67 6.52
N ALA A 85 -2.59 -10.57 6.64
CA ALA A 85 -4.00 -10.19 6.79
C ALA A 85 -4.23 -9.42 8.09
N ASP A 86 -3.59 -9.83 9.19
CA ASP A 86 -3.70 -9.17 10.49
C ASP A 86 -3.22 -7.71 10.44
N PHE A 87 -2.15 -7.44 9.70
CA PHE A 87 -1.67 -6.06 9.53
C PHE A 87 -2.76 -5.16 8.97
N PHE A 88 -3.37 -5.56 7.86
CA PHE A 88 -4.43 -4.77 7.22
C PHE A 88 -5.65 -4.62 8.13
N GLU A 89 -6.10 -5.71 8.77
CA GLU A 89 -7.26 -5.69 9.67
C GLU A 89 -7.03 -4.82 10.89
N LYS A 90 -5.90 -4.96 11.56
CA LYS A 90 -5.62 -4.22 12.80
C LYS A 90 -5.40 -2.75 12.56
N VAL A 91 -4.64 -2.40 11.52
CA VAL A 91 -4.38 -1.00 11.19
C VAL A 91 -5.68 -0.30 10.78
N SER A 92 -6.49 -0.93 9.94
CA SER A 92 -7.77 -0.34 9.53
C SER A 92 -8.77 -0.25 10.68
N SER A 93 -8.76 -1.20 11.63
CA SER A 93 -9.63 -1.15 12.81
C SER A 93 -9.31 -0.01 13.76
N GLU A 94 -8.09 0.53 13.71
CA GLU A 94 -7.71 1.74 14.45
C GLU A 94 -8.12 3.04 13.75
N GLY A 95 -8.88 2.95 12.66
CA GLY A 95 -9.38 4.13 11.94
C GLY A 95 -8.38 4.79 11.01
N ALA A 96 -7.34 4.07 10.60
CA ALA A 96 -6.32 4.61 9.71
C ALA A 96 -6.90 5.04 8.35
N ALA A 97 -6.38 6.15 7.81
CA ALA A 97 -6.52 6.45 6.39
C ALA A 97 -5.48 5.65 5.60
N TRP A 98 -5.83 5.20 4.41
CA TRP A 98 -4.96 4.39 3.56
C TRP A 98 -4.59 5.13 2.28
N LEU A 99 -3.30 5.30 2.05
CA LEU A 99 -2.75 5.84 0.82
C LEU A 99 -1.99 4.74 0.09
N ALA A 100 -2.41 4.39 -1.11
CA ALA A 100 -1.70 3.43 -1.95
C ALA A 100 -0.95 4.16 -3.07
N ILE A 101 0.36 3.94 -3.14
CA ILE A 101 1.22 4.48 -4.18
C ILE A 101 1.52 3.33 -5.16
N HIS A 102 1.09 3.49 -6.41
CA HIS A 102 1.27 2.49 -7.45
C HIS A 102 2.29 2.97 -8.48
N ALA A 103 3.30 2.15 -8.73
CA ALA A 103 4.29 2.39 -9.77
C ALA A 103 4.83 1.05 -10.26
N ALA A 104 3.94 0.21 -10.78
CA ALA A 104 4.30 -1.14 -11.22
C ALA A 104 4.86 -1.13 -12.64
N ASP A 105 5.92 -1.91 -12.86
CA ASP A 105 6.41 -2.25 -14.19
C ASP A 105 5.58 -3.42 -14.72
N PRO A 106 4.80 -3.23 -15.81
CA PRO A 106 3.96 -4.30 -16.33
C PRO A 106 4.76 -5.49 -16.89
N GLU A 107 6.07 -5.28 -17.15
CA GLU A 107 6.97 -6.34 -17.64
C GLU A 107 7.66 -7.11 -16.50
N ASN A 108 7.49 -6.71 -15.25
CA ASN A 108 8.23 -7.26 -14.12
C ASN A 108 8.04 -8.78 -13.96
N LEU A 109 6.86 -9.30 -14.22
CA LEU A 109 6.52 -10.70 -14.03
C LEU A 109 6.38 -11.50 -15.33
N LYS A 110 6.79 -10.96 -16.48
CA LYS A 110 6.56 -11.59 -17.79
C LYS A 110 7.18 -12.97 -17.96
N ASP A 111 8.30 -13.24 -17.29
CA ASP A 111 8.99 -14.54 -17.36
C ASP A 111 8.58 -15.48 -16.21
N CYS A 112 7.65 -15.07 -15.37
CA CYS A 112 7.18 -15.88 -14.25
C CYS A 112 6.02 -16.79 -14.68
N ASP A 113 5.88 -17.92 -14.00
CA ASP A 113 4.79 -18.87 -14.26
C ASP A 113 3.43 -18.20 -14.01
N PRO A 114 2.57 -18.07 -15.04
CA PRO A 114 1.26 -17.45 -14.86
C PRO A 114 0.36 -18.19 -13.87
N GLU A 115 0.52 -19.51 -13.74
CA GLU A 115 -0.25 -20.29 -12.77
C GLU A 115 0.10 -19.93 -11.34
N ARG A 116 1.38 -19.74 -11.03
CA ARG A 116 1.84 -19.30 -9.71
C ARG A 116 1.26 -17.92 -9.36
N ILE A 117 1.30 -16.99 -10.32
CA ILE A 117 0.75 -15.63 -10.16
C ILE A 117 -0.75 -15.72 -9.88
N HIS A 118 -1.48 -16.53 -10.63
CA HIS A 118 -2.92 -16.71 -10.47
C HIS A 118 -3.27 -17.31 -9.10
N ARG A 119 -2.57 -18.34 -8.68
CA ARG A 119 -2.75 -18.96 -7.37
C ARG A 119 -2.50 -18.00 -6.23
N ALA A 120 -1.43 -17.19 -6.34
CA ALA A 120 -1.11 -16.15 -5.35
C ALA A 120 -2.21 -15.08 -5.28
N GLN A 121 -2.77 -14.68 -6.42
CA GLN A 121 -3.87 -13.72 -6.47
C GLN A 121 -5.13 -14.26 -5.78
N ILE A 122 -5.45 -15.54 -6.00
CA ILE A 122 -6.58 -16.19 -5.33
C ILE A 122 -6.36 -16.25 -3.82
N ALA A 123 -5.17 -16.67 -3.38
CA ALA A 123 -4.83 -16.73 -1.96
C ALA A 123 -4.90 -15.37 -1.28
N SER A 124 -4.36 -14.33 -1.93
CA SER A 124 -4.40 -12.95 -1.46
C SER A 124 -5.83 -12.42 -1.40
N GLY A 125 -6.64 -12.70 -2.42
CA GLY A 125 -8.05 -12.31 -2.45
C GLY A 125 -8.85 -12.89 -1.28
N LYS A 126 -8.62 -14.16 -0.95
CA LYS A 126 -9.25 -14.81 0.20
C LYS A 126 -8.77 -14.22 1.53
N ALA A 127 -7.46 -14.04 1.68
CA ALA A 127 -6.87 -13.55 2.92
C ALA A 127 -7.29 -12.12 3.25
N LEU A 128 -7.45 -11.28 2.23
CA LEU A 128 -7.79 -9.85 2.38
C LEU A 128 -9.27 -9.54 2.08
N GLU A 129 -10.12 -10.57 1.97
CA GLU A 129 -11.53 -10.39 1.61
C GLU A 129 -12.24 -9.42 2.56
N GLY A 130 -12.08 -9.59 3.86
CA GLY A 130 -12.70 -8.73 4.86
C GLY A 130 -12.23 -7.28 4.74
N PHE A 131 -10.92 -7.07 4.60
CA PHE A 131 -10.33 -5.75 4.43
C PHE A 131 -10.86 -5.06 3.16
N ARG A 132 -10.84 -5.75 2.02
CA ARG A 132 -11.30 -5.19 0.75
C ARG A 132 -12.79 -4.89 0.75
N LYS A 133 -13.59 -5.71 1.43
CA LYS A 133 -15.03 -5.46 1.60
C LYS A 133 -15.27 -4.16 2.38
N ARG A 134 -14.52 -3.95 3.46
CA ARG A 134 -14.61 -2.73 4.27
C ARG A 134 -14.12 -1.51 3.49
N GLU A 135 -13.07 -1.65 2.69
CA GLU A 135 -12.58 -0.62 1.78
C GLU A 135 -13.66 -0.24 0.77
N THR A 136 -14.25 -1.22 0.08
CA THR A 136 -15.33 -1.00 -0.88
C THR A 136 -16.55 -0.33 -0.25
N ASN A 137 -16.85 -0.65 1.01
CA ASN A 137 -17.96 -0.04 1.76
C ASN A 137 -17.58 1.32 2.36
N ASN A 138 -16.40 1.85 2.09
CA ASN A 138 -15.90 3.12 2.62
C ASN A 138 -15.92 3.20 4.15
N GLU A 139 -15.60 2.10 4.83
CA GLU A 139 -15.55 2.05 6.29
C GLU A 139 -14.31 2.77 6.85
N PHE A 140 -13.36 3.11 6.00
CA PHE A 140 -12.20 3.95 6.31
C PHE A 140 -11.78 4.74 5.06
N PRO A 141 -11.08 5.89 5.19
CA PRO A 141 -10.59 6.66 4.04
C PRO A 141 -9.52 5.90 3.24
N TRP A 142 -9.63 5.98 1.94
CA TRP A 142 -8.65 5.35 1.03
C TRP A 142 -8.59 6.07 -0.31
#